data_5245b883c8b2eb26ff0915a994026a15
#
_entry.id   5245b883c8b2eb26ff0915a994026a15
#
_cell.length_a   1.000
_cell.length_b   1.000
_cell.length_c   1.000
_cell.angle_alpha   90.00
_cell.angle_beta   90.00
_cell.angle_gamma   90.00
#
_symmetry.space_group_name_H-M   'P 1'
#
loop_
_entity.id
_entity.type
_entity.pdbx_description
1 polymer ?
#
loop_
_entity_poly.entity_id
_entity_poly.type
_entity_poly.pdbx_seq_one_letter_code
_entity_poly.pdbx_strand_id
1 'polypeptide(L)'
;MLAPLLRRTWAPRGCTPVVKISEPHGRISVIGAITISPERRHFSFYFQLSADNSNFHGESVVQFIELVHRKVRGPITLLWDRILIHRAKPVTDYFARHRRLVVEMFPPYAPELNPVDNVWSYVKYNRLPNYTPRNLDELRERITAEFYRLRKRPDLLKSFLKHTGLSLDPIYPNDSETY
;
A
#
# COMPACT_ATOMS: atom_id res chain seq x y z
N MET A 1 3.27 -5.36 -14.46
CA MET A 1 3.55 -6.50 -15.35
C MET A 1 2.47 -7.54 -15.14
N LEU A 2 1.71 -7.90 -16.17
CA LEU A 2 0.63 -8.89 -16.14
C LEU A 2 1.11 -10.35 -16.11
N ALA A 3 2.43 -10.59 -16.15
CA ALA A 3 2.95 -11.93 -16.04
C ALA A 3 2.48 -12.56 -14.72
N PRO A 4 1.72 -13.67 -14.77
CA PRO A 4 1.27 -14.33 -13.57
C PRO A 4 2.46 -14.84 -12.77
N LEU A 5 2.41 -14.69 -11.47
CA LEU A 5 3.35 -15.34 -10.60
C LEU A 5 2.98 -16.83 -10.54
N LEU A 6 3.76 -17.67 -11.17
CA LEU A 6 3.53 -19.11 -11.13
C LEU A 6 3.99 -19.68 -9.78
N ARG A 7 3.05 -20.30 -9.07
CA ARG A 7 3.33 -21.07 -7.86
C ARG A 7 2.99 -22.54 -8.09
N ARG A 8 3.74 -23.41 -7.45
CA ARG A 8 3.42 -24.85 -7.40
C ARG A 8 2.03 -25.01 -6.80
N THR A 9 1.23 -25.88 -7.43
CA THR A 9 -0.10 -26.25 -6.95
C THR A 9 -0.23 -27.78 -6.94
N TRP A 10 -1.22 -28.27 -6.23
CA TRP A 10 -1.52 -29.69 -6.20
C TRP A 10 -2.26 -30.10 -7.47
N ALA A 11 -1.84 -31.24 -8.04
CA ALA A 11 -2.51 -31.87 -9.16
C ALA A 11 -2.42 -33.38 -9.02
N PRO A 12 -3.32 -34.14 -9.62
CA PRO A 12 -3.18 -35.60 -9.71
C PRO A 12 -1.85 -35.99 -10.33
N ARG A 13 -1.29 -37.11 -9.89
CA ARG A 13 -0.01 -37.63 -10.44
C ARG A 13 -0.12 -37.81 -11.95
N GLY A 14 0.86 -37.27 -12.68
CA GLY A 14 0.87 -37.31 -14.16
C GLY A 14 0.08 -36.18 -14.84
N CYS A 15 -0.70 -35.35 -14.10
CA CYS A 15 -1.50 -34.25 -14.65
C CYS A 15 -0.84 -32.91 -14.28
N THR A 16 0.18 -32.49 -15.01
CA THR A 16 0.78 -31.15 -14.78
C THR A 16 -0.21 -30.07 -15.19
N PRO A 17 -0.57 -29.14 -14.28
CA PRO A 17 -1.47 -28.04 -14.62
C PRO A 17 -0.84 -27.14 -15.68
N VAL A 18 -1.56 -26.90 -16.77
CA VAL A 18 -1.16 -25.97 -17.83
C VAL A 18 -1.91 -24.67 -17.63
N VAL A 19 -1.18 -23.60 -17.38
CA VAL A 19 -1.74 -22.24 -17.28
C VAL A 19 -1.56 -21.57 -18.64
N LYS A 20 -2.68 -21.32 -19.34
CA LYS A 20 -2.67 -20.53 -20.59
C LYS A 20 -2.58 -19.06 -20.22
N ILE A 21 -1.58 -18.37 -20.71
CA ILE A 21 -1.40 -16.93 -20.54
C ILE A 21 -1.88 -16.27 -21.83
N SER A 22 -2.90 -15.43 -21.73
CA SER A 22 -3.17 -14.44 -22.76
C SER A 22 -2.11 -13.33 -22.59
N GLU A 23 -1.49 -12.91 -23.68
CA GLU A 23 -0.50 -11.84 -23.66
C GLU A 23 -1.13 -10.45 -23.86
N PRO A 24 -1.73 -9.81 -22.89
CA PRO A 24 -1.82 -8.37 -22.90
C PRO A 24 -0.64 -7.84 -22.07
N HIS A 25 0.30 -7.18 -22.74
CA HIS A 25 1.31 -6.38 -22.06
C HIS A 25 0.63 -5.18 -21.42
N GLY A 26 0.34 -5.28 -20.12
CA GLY A 26 -0.28 -4.18 -19.40
C GLY A 26 0.16 -4.14 -17.96
N ARG A 27 0.02 -2.96 -17.34
CA ARG A 27 0.34 -2.75 -15.93
C ARG A 27 -0.67 -1.84 -15.26
N ILE A 28 -0.89 -2.07 -14.00
CA ILE A 28 -1.63 -1.19 -13.11
C ILE A 28 -0.66 -0.77 -12.01
N SER A 29 -0.45 0.53 -11.85
CA SER A 29 0.30 1.06 -10.72
C SER A 29 -0.66 1.24 -9.53
N VAL A 30 -0.16 1.08 -8.33
CA VAL A 30 -0.95 1.20 -7.11
C VAL A 30 -0.22 2.11 -6.13
N ILE A 31 -0.95 3.03 -5.52
CA ILE A 31 -0.52 3.79 -4.34
C ILE A 31 -1.38 3.36 -3.17
N GLY A 32 -0.79 3.27 -1.98
CA GLY A 32 -1.51 2.86 -0.78
C GLY A 32 -0.90 3.44 0.49
N ALA A 33 -1.72 3.49 1.54
CA ALA A 33 -1.30 3.92 2.86
C ALA A 33 -1.99 3.09 3.94
N ILE A 34 -1.24 2.68 4.95
CA ILE A 34 -1.78 2.15 6.20
C ILE A 34 -1.85 3.30 7.20
N THR A 35 -3.01 3.52 7.79
CA THR A 35 -3.19 4.50 8.84
C THR A 35 -3.37 3.80 10.19
N ILE A 36 -2.79 4.40 11.22
CA ILE A 36 -2.79 3.87 12.58
C ILE A 36 -3.22 5.00 13.52
N SER A 37 -4.20 4.72 14.39
CA SER A 37 -4.56 5.69 15.42
C SER A 37 -3.44 5.86 16.46
N PRO A 38 -3.36 7.01 17.14
CA PRO A 38 -2.35 7.23 18.20
C PRO A 38 -2.38 6.14 19.28
N GLU A 39 -3.57 5.67 19.66
CA GLU A 39 -3.75 4.60 20.65
C GLU A 39 -3.41 3.19 20.12
N ARG A 40 -2.98 3.09 18.85
CA ARG A 40 -2.64 1.82 18.17
C ARG A 40 -3.78 0.79 18.13
N ARG A 41 -5.04 1.27 18.21
CA ARG A 41 -6.25 0.42 18.23
C ARG A 41 -6.91 0.31 16.86
N HIS A 42 -6.85 1.36 16.05
CA HIS A 42 -7.49 1.41 14.75
C HIS A 42 -6.47 1.41 13.63
N PHE A 43 -6.63 0.44 12.72
CA PHE A 43 -5.82 0.27 11.52
C PHE A 43 -6.74 0.36 10.32
N SER A 44 -6.37 1.16 9.33
CA SER A 44 -7.10 1.23 8.07
C SER A 44 -6.13 1.21 6.91
N PHE A 45 -6.61 0.75 5.76
CA PHE A 45 -5.84 0.73 4.53
C PHE A 45 -6.56 1.55 3.45
N TYR A 46 -5.87 2.49 2.86
CA TYR A 46 -6.32 3.29 1.72
C TYR A 46 -5.49 2.94 0.50
N PHE A 47 -6.12 2.94 -0.65
CA PHE A 47 -5.43 2.65 -1.91
C PHE A 47 -6.11 3.34 -3.09
N GLN A 48 -5.34 3.54 -4.14
CA GLN A 48 -5.81 4.02 -5.43
C GLN A 48 -5.04 3.29 -6.53
N LEU A 49 -5.73 2.93 -7.61
CA LEU A 49 -5.13 2.34 -8.80
C LEU A 49 -5.00 3.43 -9.87
N SER A 50 -3.89 3.40 -10.60
CA SER A 50 -3.73 4.28 -11.77
C SER A 50 -4.65 3.87 -12.92
N ALA A 51 -4.80 4.72 -13.91
CA ALA A 51 -5.30 4.32 -15.22
C ALA A 51 -4.38 3.25 -15.86
N ASP A 52 -4.91 2.53 -16.84
CA ASP A 52 -4.16 1.46 -17.50
C ASP A 52 -2.88 1.98 -18.13
N ASN A 53 -1.81 1.23 -17.93
CA ASN A 53 -0.48 1.54 -18.44
C ASN A 53 0.10 2.90 -18.00
N SER A 54 -0.52 3.58 -17.04
CA SER A 54 -0.03 4.85 -16.51
C SER A 54 0.74 4.72 -15.19
N ASN A 55 1.52 5.74 -14.87
CA ASN A 55 2.15 5.91 -13.57
C ASN A 55 1.42 7.01 -12.79
N PHE A 56 1.65 7.05 -11.49
CA PHE A 56 1.28 8.20 -10.68
C PHE A 56 2.21 9.38 -11.01
N HIS A 57 1.65 10.58 -10.96
CA HIS A 57 2.33 11.87 -11.08
C HIS A 57 2.14 12.66 -9.79
N GLY A 58 2.85 13.77 -9.62
CA GLY A 58 2.78 14.58 -8.42
C GLY A 58 1.34 14.97 -8.03
N GLU A 59 0.53 15.36 -9.02
CA GLU A 59 -0.89 15.73 -8.83
C GLU A 59 -1.73 14.55 -8.34
N SER A 60 -1.53 13.37 -8.91
CA SER A 60 -2.27 12.16 -8.49
C SER A 60 -1.85 11.68 -7.10
N VAL A 61 -0.58 11.88 -6.72
CA VAL A 61 -0.12 11.67 -5.35
C VAL A 61 -0.81 12.62 -4.39
N VAL A 62 -0.92 13.92 -4.75
CA VAL A 62 -1.67 14.91 -3.96
C VAL A 62 -3.12 14.50 -3.79
N GLN A 63 -3.81 14.09 -4.86
CA GLN A 63 -5.20 13.61 -4.79
C GLN A 63 -5.36 12.44 -3.82
N PHE A 64 -4.40 11.50 -3.82
CA PHE A 64 -4.41 10.39 -2.87
C PHE A 64 -4.19 10.87 -1.43
N ILE A 65 -3.23 11.78 -1.21
CA ILE A 65 -2.98 12.36 0.12
C ILE A 65 -4.21 13.11 0.62
N GLU A 66 -4.88 13.89 -0.24
CA GLU A 66 -6.13 14.58 0.09
C GLU A 66 -7.24 13.62 0.52
N LEU A 67 -7.35 12.46 -0.16
CA LEU A 67 -8.31 11.43 0.22
C LEU A 67 -8.04 10.96 1.65
N VAL A 68 -6.78 10.64 1.98
CA VAL A 68 -6.38 10.22 3.33
C VAL A 68 -6.58 11.35 4.33
N HIS A 69 -6.15 12.56 3.98
CA HIS A 69 -6.23 13.76 4.81
C HIS A 69 -7.67 14.11 5.22
N ARG A 70 -8.65 13.91 4.32
CA ARG A 70 -10.07 14.10 4.62
C ARG A 70 -10.67 13.00 5.51
N LYS A 71 -10.11 11.80 5.46
CA LYS A 71 -10.62 10.65 6.24
C LYS A 71 -10.01 10.54 7.63
N VAL A 72 -8.79 11.04 7.81
CA VAL A 72 -8.08 11.01 9.10
C VAL A 72 -8.22 12.36 9.79
N ARG A 73 -8.72 12.34 11.02
CA ARG A 73 -8.87 13.55 11.85
C ARG A 73 -7.60 13.78 12.69
N GLY A 74 -7.34 15.03 13.07
CA GLY A 74 -6.19 15.40 13.90
C GLY A 74 -4.87 15.48 13.14
N PRO A 75 -3.75 15.71 13.82
CA PRO A 75 -2.42 15.74 13.22
C PRO A 75 -2.08 14.40 12.56
N ILE A 76 -1.35 14.43 11.47
CA ILE A 76 -0.92 13.25 10.72
C ILE A 76 0.58 13.29 10.54
N THR A 77 1.28 12.27 11.00
CA THR A 77 2.67 12.00 10.61
C THR A 77 2.67 11.00 9.49
N LEU A 78 3.10 11.42 8.31
CA LEU A 78 3.22 10.60 7.12
C LEU A 78 4.64 10.08 7.00
N LEU A 79 4.80 8.75 7.12
CA LEU A 79 6.07 8.09 6.83
C LEU A 79 6.00 7.52 5.41
N TRP A 80 6.99 7.84 4.58
CA TRP A 80 7.07 7.30 3.24
C TRP A 80 8.50 7.11 2.74
N ASP A 81 8.63 6.43 1.62
CA ASP A 81 9.92 6.20 0.99
C ASP A 81 10.43 7.46 0.26
N ARG A 82 11.64 7.33 -0.33
CA ARG A 82 12.33 8.43 -0.98
C ARG A 82 12.15 8.45 -2.50
N ILE A 83 11.07 7.86 -3.02
CA ILE A 83 10.78 7.90 -4.46
C ILE A 83 10.69 9.35 -4.95
N LEU A 84 11.26 9.63 -6.11
CA LEU A 84 11.35 11.00 -6.66
C LEU A 84 9.98 11.71 -6.77
N ILE A 85 8.93 10.99 -7.04
CA ILE A 85 7.58 11.55 -7.17
C ILE A 85 7.10 12.23 -5.86
N HIS A 86 7.58 11.78 -4.70
CA HIS A 86 7.27 12.36 -3.40
C HIS A 86 7.91 13.75 -3.19
N ARG A 87 8.90 14.09 -4.02
CA ARG A 87 9.56 15.40 -4.03
C ARG A 87 9.07 16.30 -5.16
N ALA A 88 8.06 15.86 -5.92
CA ALA A 88 7.50 16.67 -6.98
C ALA A 88 6.89 17.96 -6.42
N LYS A 89 7.02 19.05 -7.18
CA LYS A 89 6.56 20.38 -6.73
C LYS A 89 5.11 20.40 -6.24
N PRO A 90 4.11 19.78 -6.89
CA PRO A 90 2.74 19.73 -6.39
C PRO A 90 2.64 19.13 -4.98
N VAL A 91 3.44 18.10 -4.70
CA VAL A 91 3.46 17.40 -3.42
C VAL A 91 4.05 18.28 -2.32
N THR A 92 5.20 18.88 -2.57
CA THR A 92 5.86 19.79 -1.61
C THR A 92 5.02 21.02 -1.32
N ASP A 93 4.40 21.62 -2.36
CA ASP A 93 3.50 22.78 -2.22
C ASP A 93 2.23 22.40 -1.42
N TYR A 94 1.76 21.16 -1.55
CA TYR A 94 0.62 20.69 -0.75
C TYR A 94 0.96 20.62 0.73
N PHE A 95 2.09 20.04 1.09
CA PHE A 95 2.53 19.94 2.49
C PHE A 95 2.81 21.32 3.10
N ALA A 96 3.42 22.23 2.35
CA ALA A 96 3.69 23.58 2.82
C ALA A 96 2.40 24.34 3.25
N ARG A 97 1.26 24.02 2.61
CA ARG A 97 -0.04 24.63 2.90
C ARG A 97 -0.84 23.92 3.99
N HIS A 98 -0.47 22.70 4.36
CA HIS A 98 -1.25 21.86 5.27
C HIS A 98 -0.44 21.47 6.52
N ARG A 99 -0.31 22.41 7.47
CA ARG A 99 0.49 22.24 8.71
C ARG A 99 0.11 21.04 9.58
N ARG A 100 -1.08 20.46 9.37
CA ARG A 100 -1.53 19.25 10.05
C ARG A 100 -0.79 17.98 9.60
N LEU A 101 -0.11 18.07 8.45
CA LEU A 101 0.65 16.97 7.86
C LEU A 101 2.14 17.19 8.12
N VAL A 102 2.74 16.29 8.88
CA VAL A 102 4.18 16.22 9.08
C VAL A 102 4.70 15.04 8.27
N VAL A 103 5.78 15.27 7.54
CA VAL A 103 6.39 14.26 6.65
C VAL A 103 7.69 13.78 7.24
N GLU A 104 7.80 12.46 7.39
CA GLU A 104 9.01 11.78 7.79
C GLU A 104 9.41 10.78 6.71
N MET A 105 10.71 10.71 6.39
CA MET A 105 11.23 9.85 5.35
C MET A 105 11.85 8.60 5.95
N PHE A 106 11.51 7.43 5.41
CA PHE A 106 12.26 6.21 5.74
C PHE A 106 13.75 6.38 5.40
N PRO A 107 14.64 5.68 6.09
CA PRO A 107 16.03 5.58 5.69
C PRO A 107 16.15 5.14 4.22
N PRO A 108 17.18 5.55 3.49
CA PRO A 108 17.42 5.06 2.15
C PRO A 108 17.67 3.54 2.19
N TYR A 109 17.19 2.84 1.15
CA TYR A 109 17.37 1.39 0.99
C TYR A 109 16.83 0.52 2.14
N ALA A 110 15.77 0.95 2.80
CA ALA A 110 15.13 0.24 3.89
C ALA A 110 13.64 -0.12 3.58
N PRO A 111 13.35 -0.89 2.52
CA PRO A 111 11.99 -1.28 2.17
C PRO A 111 11.33 -2.15 3.25
N GLU A 112 12.12 -2.85 4.07
CA GLU A 112 11.65 -3.65 5.20
C GLU A 112 10.95 -2.82 6.27
N LEU A 113 11.25 -1.52 6.36
CA LEU A 113 10.58 -0.60 7.28
C LEU A 113 9.22 -0.11 6.77
N ASN A 114 8.91 -0.32 5.48
CA ASN A 114 7.67 0.13 4.88
C ASN A 114 6.59 -0.97 4.96
N PRO A 115 5.60 -0.89 5.86
CA PRO A 115 4.58 -1.93 6.00
C PRO A 115 3.69 -2.07 4.75
N VAL A 116 3.64 -1.07 3.89
CA VAL A 116 2.87 -1.13 2.64
C VAL A 116 3.52 -2.10 1.64
N ASP A 117 4.84 -2.28 1.67
CA ASP A 117 5.52 -3.27 0.84
C ASP A 117 5.12 -4.70 1.21
N ASN A 118 4.79 -4.94 2.49
CA ASN A 118 4.21 -6.20 2.93
C ASN A 118 2.79 -6.42 2.36
N VAL A 119 2.01 -5.35 2.17
CA VAL A 119 0.71 -5.44 1.49
C VAL A 119 0.89 -5.87 0.04
N TRP A 120 1.83 -5.25 -0.68
CA TRP A 120 2.11 -5.60 -2.07
C TRP A 120 2.57 -7.04 -2.19
N SER A 121 3.49 -7.45 -1.33
CA SER A 121 4.00 -8.82 -1.26
C SER A 121 2.87 -9.82 -0.95
N TYR A 122 2.04 -9.52 0.04
CA TYR A 122 0.90 -10.38 0.38
C TYR A 122 -0.07 -10.56 -0.79
N VAL A 123 -0.48 -9.48 -1.43
CA VAL A 123 -1.41 -9.57 -2.56
C VAL A 123 -0.76 -10.30 -3.73
N LYS A 124 0.47 -9.94 -4.09
CA LYS A 124 1.19 -10.51 -5.22
C LYS A 124 1.46 -12.01 -5.02
N TYR A 125 1.92 -12.41 -3.83
CA TYR A 125 2.43 -13.76 -3.61
C TYR A 125 1.42 -14.71 -2.96
N ASN A 126 0.35 -14.23 -2.36
CA ASN A 126 -0.65 -15.08 -1.71
C ASN A 126 -2.04 -14.99 -2.33
N ARG A 127 -2.38 -13.88 -3.02
CA ARG A 127 -3.73 -13.64 -3.53
C ARG A 127 -3.85 -13.71 -5.05
N LEU A 128 -2.74 -13.44 -5.76
CA LEU A 128 -2.68 -13.44 -7.23
C LEU A 128 -1.84 -14.59 -7.85
N PRO A 129 -1.24 -15.55 -7.10
CA PRO A 129 -0.53 -16.64 -7.75
C PRO A 129 -1.43 -17.42 -8.68
N ASN A 130 -0.89 -17.81 -9.83
CA ASN A 130 -1.58 -18.56 -10.87
C ASN A 130 -2.85 -17.88 -11.44
N TYR A 131 -3.06 -16.61 -11.10
CA TYR A 131 -4.16 -15.83 -11.66
C TYR A 131 -3.75 -15.24 -13.00
N THR A 132 -4.49 -15.58 -14.05
CA THR A 132 -4.24 -15.15 -15.43
C THR A 132 -5.41 -14.31 -15.92
N PRO A 133 -5.38 -12.99 -15.70
CA PRO A 133 -6.44 -12.12 -16.19
C PRO A 133 -6.42 -12.07 -17.73
N ARG A 134 -7.58 -11.99 -18.34
CA ARG A 134 -7.73 -11.87 -19.79
C ARG A 134 -7.43 -10.45 -20.29
N ASN A 135 -7.61 -9.46 -19.43
CA ASN A 135 -7.39 -8.05 -19.70
C ASN A 135 -7.08 -7.28 -18.42
N LEU A 136 -6.80 -5.96 -18.56
CA LEU A 136 -6.50 -5.09 -17.43
C LEU A 136 -7.70 -4.85 -16.53
N ASP A 137 -8.92 -4.82 -17.06
CA ASP A 137 -10.12 -4.62 -16.25
C ASP A 137 -10.32 -5.76 -15.28
N GLU A 138 -10.18 -7.00 -15.75
CA GLU A 138 -10.26 -8.18 -14.89
C GLU A 138 -9.17 -8.18 -13.80
N LEU A 139 -7.95 -7.76 -14.15
CA LEU A 139 -6.88 -7.59 -13.16
C LEU A 139 -7.21 -6.50 -12.16
N ARG A 140 -7.75 -5.36 -12.62
CA ARG A 140 -8.18 -4.23 -11.80
C ARG A 140 -9.25 -4.64 -10.79
N GLU A 141 -10.28 -5.33 -11.26
CA GLU A 141 -11.36 -5.85 -10.41
C GLU A 141 -10.81 -6.80 -9.34
N ARG A 142 -9.94 -7.72 -9.75
CA ARG A 142 -9.34 -8.67 -8.82
C ARG A 142 -8.47 -7.99 -7.76
N ILE A 143 -7.58 -7.09 -8.14
CA ILE A 143 -6.74 -6.33 -7.21
C ILE A 143 -7.63 -5.51 -6.26
N THR A 144 -8.61 -4.81 -6.78
CA THR A 144 -9.55 -4.01 -6.02
C THR A 144 -10.29 -4.86 -4.98
N ALA A 145 -10.80 -6.02 -5.38
CA ALA A 145 -11.48 -6.95 -4.47
C ALA A 145 -10.55 -7.42 -3.34
N GLU A 146 -9.30 -7.76 -3.64
CA GLU A 146 -8.33 -8.21 -2.64
C GLU A 146 -7.98 -7.07 -1.66
N PHE A 147 -7.83 -5.83 -2.13
CA PHE A 147 -7.58 -4.69 -1.25
C PHE A 147 -8.78 -4.36 -0.35
N TYR A 148 -10.01 -4.48 -0.85
CA TYR A 148 -11.20 -4.33 0.00
C TYR A 148 -11.31 -5.45 1.03
N ARG A 149 -10.93 -6.69 0.71
CA ARG A 149 -10.84 -7.78 1.69
C ARG A 149 -9.78 -7.49 2.76
N LEU A 150 -8.61 -7.02 2.34
CA LEU A 150 -7.52 -6.65 3.24
C LEU A 150 -7.93 -5.51 4.19
N ARG A 151 -8.63 -4.51 3.68
CA ARG A 151 -9.14 -3.38 4.48
C ARG A 151 -10.03 -3.82 5.64
N LYS A 152 -10.71 -4.95 5.50
CA LYS A 152 -11.55 -5.56 6.55
C LYS A 152 -10.77 -6.43 7.52
N ARG A 153 -9.45 -6.49 7.42
CA ARG A 153 -8.56 -7.35 8.22
C ARG A 153 -7.53 -6.52 8.99
N PRO A 154 -7.96 -5.78 10.04
CA PRO A 154 -7.04 -4.99 10.87
C PRO A 154 -5.96 -5.84 11.55
N ASP A 155 -6.27 -7.10 11.88
CA ASP A 155 -5.34 -8.09 12.38
C ASP A 155 -4.14 -8.30 11.41
N LEU A 156 -4.44 -8.43 10.12
CA LEU A 156 -3.43 -8.62 9.09
C LEU A 156 -2.63 -7.34 8.85
N LEU A 157 -3.28 -6.17 8.84
CA LEU A 157 -2.58 -4.88 8.76
C LEU A 157 -1.62 -4.70 9.94
N LYS A 158 -2.05 -5.05 11.14
CA LYS A 158 -1.22 -5.04 12.35
C LYS A 158 -0.01 -5.99 12.21
N SER A 159 -0.20 -7.17 11.62
CA SER A 159 0.92 -8.10 11.40
C SER A 159 1.97 -7.53 10.45
N PHE A 160 1.56 -6.83 9.40
CA PHE A 160 2.50 -6.18 8.46
C PHE A 160 3.37 -5.13 9.15
N LEU A 161 2.78 -4.36 10.08
CA LEU A 161 3.54 -3.41 10.89
C LEU A 161 4.53 -4.10 11.83
N LYS A 162 4.13 -5.18 12.48
CA LYS A 162 5.05 -5.93 13.35
C LYS A 162 6.29 -6.43 12.62
N HIS A 163 6.16 -6.80 11.36
CA HIS A 163 7.29 -7.26 10.53
C HIS A 163 8.29 -6.16 10.21
N THR A 164 7.93 -4.89 10.34
CA THR A 164 8.84 -3.77 10.08
C THR A 164 9.68 -3.38 11.30
N GLY A 165 9.47 -3.99 12.45
CA GLY A 165 10.14 -3.61 13.70
C GLY A 165 9.66 -2.28 14.31
N LEU A 166 8.65 -1.64 13.71
CA LEU A 166 8.05 -0.44 14.30
C LEU A 166 7.30 -0.82 15.58
N SER A 167 7.59 -0.09 16.68
CA SER A 167 6.85 -0.27 17.92
C SER A 167 5.38 0.07 17.71
N LEU A 168 4.53 -0.80 18.22
CA LEU A 168 3.07 -0.61 18.28
C LEU A 168 2.61 -0.23 19.70
N ASP A 169 3.54 0.10 20.57
CA ASP A 169 3.19 0.59 21.90
C ASP A 169 2.48 1.93 21.77
N PRO A 170 1.42 2.16 22.55
CA PRO A 170 0.74 3.44 22.57
C PRO A 170 1.74 4.56 22.90
N ILE A 171 1.71 5.63 22.11
CA ILE A 171 2.43 6.85 22.47
C ILE A 171 1.50 7.58 23.43
N TYR A 172 1.76 7.44 24.71
CA TYR A 172 1.15 8.32 25.71
C TYR A 172 1.91 9.66 25.64
N PRO A 173 1.22 10.80 25.57
CA PRO A 173 1.89 12.07 25.84
C PRO A 173 2.53 11.94 27.24
N ASN A 174 3.84 12.12 27.30
CA ASN A 174 4.52 12.16 28.59
C ASN A 174 3.89 13.28 29.41
N ASP A 175 3.29 12.93 30.56
CA ASP A 175 2.86 13.88 31.61
C ASP A 175 4.07 14.53 32.33
N SER A 176 5.22 14.60 31.68
CA SER A 176 6.48 15.07 32.24
C SER A 176 6.99 16.35 31.57
N GLU A 177 6.12 17.37 31.44
CA GLU A 177 6.56 18.77 31.39
C GLU A 177 5.67 19.62 32.30
N THR A 178 5.76 19.30 33.59
CA THR A 178 5.39 20.24 34.64
C THR A 178 6.68 20.60 35.37
N TYR A 179 7.37 21.61 34.88
CA TYR A 179 8.31 22.43 35.64
C TYR A 179 8.20 23.87 35.18
#